data_326a322f5513a99fae4328f15990185f
#
_entry.id   326a322f5513a99fae4328f15990185f
#
_cell.length_a   1.000
_cell.length_b   1.000
_cell.length_c   1.000
_cell.angle_alpha   90.00
_cell.angle_beta   90.00
_cell.angle_gamma   90.00
#
_symmetry.space_group_name_H-M   'P 1'
#
loop_
_entity.id
_entity.type
_entity.pdbx_description
1 polymer ?
#
loop_
_entity_poly.entity_id
_entity_poly.type
_entity_poly.pdbx_seq_one_letter_code
_entity_poly.pdbx_strand_id
1 'polypeptide(L)'
;MGYGLFPLSQLEIEIRYGDVPIKAHLDFTLISTQPQPTVRILEVKSTARLPATLSESYAMQIGGQTALLKAYWNLPVFNLVQDTGEVLHHRTFLEICNECLGVSLPDASACDIQGWILCLSMCDAKAFGPFLPEDTDVTRCLDMASEFWETMNDLRETKMNLNAIQTAQGLSPLCPSCLWRKDCPHFKGSSHPEWEDTLAQFIDLKTQKKSIEAESGELESRLKAAYQLSHTVRGEWINAGNHTFRVIPQNGRVTLDRKRLNEELEILLGGQEAQMLIARCEKQGDPFERLYAVRN
;
A
#
# COMPACT_ATOMS: atom_id res chain seq x y z
N MET A 1 14.59 -10.06 -31.47
CA MET A 1 15.15 -10.95 -30.41
C MET A 1 14.39 -10.58 -29.13
N GLY A 2 13.46 -11.44 -28.69
CA GLY A 2 12.76 -11.21 -27.45
C GLY A 2 13.75 -11.35 -26.30
N TYR A 3 13.75 -10.41 -25.40
CA TYR A 3 14.44 -10.57 -24.13
C TYR A 3 13.76 -11.76 -23.45
N GLY A 4 14.51 -12.87 -23.25
CA GLY A 4 13.99 -14.09 -22.64
C GLY A 4 13.64 -13.85 -21.15
N LEU A 5 12.52 -13.21 -20.92
CA LEU A 5 11.92 -13.07 -19.58
C LEU A 5 10.83 -14.12 -19.45
N PHE A 6 10.99 -15.02 -18.49
CA PHE A 6 10.10 -16.14 -18.25
C PHE A 6 9.36 -15.92 -16.91
N PRO A 7 8.04 -15.72 -16.92
CA PRO A 7 7.27 -15.55 -15.72
C PRO A 7 6.77 -16.89 -15.16
N LEU A 8 6.87 -17.04 -13.83
CA LEU A 8 6.10 -18.02 -13.06
C LEU A 8 5.12 -17.24 -12.18
N SER A 9 3.86 -17.62 -12.18
CA SER A 9 2.83 -17.02 -11.34
C SER A 9 2.48 -17.95 -10.17
N GLN A 10 2.23 -17.38 -8.99
CA GLN A 10 1.77 -18.10 -7.80
C GLN A 10 2.67 -19.29 -7.40
N LEU A 11 3.99 -19.09 -7.45
CA LEU A 11 4.93 -20.08 -6.96
C LEU A 11 4.82 -20.20 -5.43
N GLU A 12 4.57 -21.40 -4.94
CA GLU A 12 4.49 -21.68 -3.51
C GLU A 12 5.81 -22.28 -3.00
N ILE A 13 6.27 -21.83 -1.85
CA ILE A 13 7.33 -22.44 -1.04
C ILE A 13 6.65 -23.07 0.17
N GLU A 14 6.76 -24.38 0.34
CA GLU A 14 6.19 -25.13 1.46
C GLU A 14 7.29 -25.83 2.23
N ILE A 15 7.53 -25.37 3.46
CA ILE A 15 8.59 -25.91 4.32
C ILE A 15 8.04 -26.32 5.68
N ARG A 16 8.79 -27.14 6.39
CA ARG A 16 8.58 -27.42 7.81
C ARG A 16 9.83 -27.03 8.59
N TYR A 17 9.62 -26.24 9.61
CA TYR A 17 10.68 -25.88 10.56
C TYR A 17 10.33 -26.49 11.93
N GLY A 18 10.93 -27.63 12.24
CA GLY A 18 10.44 -28.52 13.30
C GLY A 18 9.01 -28.98 12.99
N ASP A 19 8.07 -28.71 13.90
CA ASP A 19 6.64 -29.00 13.71
C ASP A 19 5.83 -27.87 13.08
N VAL A 20 6.48 -26.74 12.77
CA VAL A 20 5.83 -25.55 12.22
C VAL A 20 5.70 -25.68 10.70
N PRO A 21 4.46 -25.74 10.15
CA PRO A 21 4.25 -25.64 8.72
C PRO A 21 4.31 -24.18 8.26
N ILE A 22 5.13 -23.89 7.28
CA ILE A 22 5.31 -22.55 6.74
C ILE A 22 5.05 -22.59 5.24
N LYS A 23 4.20 -21.69 4.75
CA LYS A 23 3.94 -21.49 3.33
C LYS A 23 4.17 -20.04 2.94
N ALA A 24 4.87 -19.83 1.83
CA ALA A 24 5.01 -18.53 1.21
C ALA A 24 4.54 -18.63 -0.25
N HIS A 25 3.69 -17.69 -0.66
CA HIS A 25 3.24 -17.55 -2.05
C HIS A 25 3.91 -16.35 -2.66
N LEU A 26 4.51 -16.54 -3.83
CA LEU A 26 5.15 -15.50 -4.61
C LEU A 26 4.22 -15.16 -5.78
N ASP A 27 3.72 -13.92 -5.84
CA ASP A 27 2.76 -13.53 -6.88
C ASP A 27 3.34 -13.76 -8.28
N PHE A 28 4.53 -13.23 -8.54
CA PHE A 28 5.27 -13.47 -9.78
C PHE A 28 6.74 -13.68 -9.49
N THR A 29 7.32 -14.65 -10.18
CA THR A 29 8.77 -14.87 -10.22
C THR A 29 9.21 -14.74 -11.68
N LEU A 30 9.98 -13.69 -11.98
CA LEU A 30 10.45 -13.37 -13.32
C LEU A 30 11.88 -13.86 -13.46
N ILE A 31 12.15 -14.66 -14.47
CA ILE A 31 13.45 -15.32 -14.70
C ILE A 31 14.03 -14.84 -16.01
N SER A 32 15.31 -14.54 -16.03
CA SER A 32 16.09 -14.28 -17.26
C SER A 32 17.45 -14.94 -17.17
N THR A 33 17.93 -15.47 -18.30
CA THR A 33 19.25 -16.12 -18.39
C THR A 33 20.29 -15.21 -19.03
N GLN A 34 19.90 -14.09 -19.62
CA GLN A 34 20.78 -13.17 -20.33
C GLN A 34 20.57 -11.71 -19.90
N PRO A 35 21.64 -10.88 -19.84
CA PRO A 35 23.06 -11.21 -20.06
C PRO A 35 23.68 -12.05 -18.95
N GLN A 36 23.04 -12.11 -17.78
CA GLN A 36 23.39 -12.95 -16.64
C GLN A 36 22.13 -13.53 -16.02
N PRO A 37 22.21 -14.70 -15.35
CA PRO A 37 21.07 -15.29 -14.68
C PRO A 37 20.49 -14.34 -13.63
N THR A 38 19.21 -14.01 -13.77
CA THR A 38 18.50 -13.12 -12.83
C THR A 38 17.17 -13.72 -12.43
N VAL A 39 16.78 -13.52 -11.17
CA VAL A 39 15.47 -13.86 -10.65
C VAL A 39 14.90 -12.65 -9.92
N ARG A 40 13.69 -12.24 -10.30
CA ARG A 40 12.98 -11.12 -9.71
C ARG A 40 11.66 -11.61 -9.15
N ILE A 41 11.51 -11.51 -7.83
CA ILE A 41 10.24 -11.73 -7.18
C ILE A 41 9.47 -10.42 -7.21
N LEU A 42 8.27 -10.43 -7.75
CA LEU A 42 7.40 -9.27 -7.84
C LEU A 42 6.12 -9.55 -7.05
N GLU A 43 5.99 -8.87 -5.95
CA GLU A 43 4.76 -8.85 -5.12
C GLU A 43 3.87 -7.68 -5.57
N VAL A 44 2.59 -7.94 -5.82
CA VAL A 44 1.65 -6.93 -6.32
C VAL A 44 0.70 -6.49 -5.22
N LYS A 45 0.59 -5.20 -5.01
CA LYS A 45 -0.32 -4.60 -4.03
C LYS A 45 -1.28 -3.62 -4.69
N SER A 46 -2.57 -3.90 -4.66
CA SER A 46 -3.60 -2.94 -5.08
C SER A 46 -3.86 -1.92 -3.97
N THR A 47 -3.85 -0.65 -4.32
CA THR A 47 -4.04 0.45 -3.37
C THR A 47 -4.98 1.52 -3.93
N ALA A 48 -5.72 2.20 -3.07
CA ALA A 48 -6.55 3.34 -3.49
C ALA A 48 -5.68 4.56 -3.90
N ARG A 49 -4.51 4.71 -3.25
CA ARG A 49 -3.51 5.76 -3.55
C ARG A 49 -2.13 5.16 -3.39
N LEU A 50 -1.22 5.53 -4.28
CA LEU A 50 0.16 5.07 -4.20
C LEU A 50 0.83 5.61 -2.93
N PRO A 51 1.46 4.74 -2.13
CA PRO A 51 2.14 5.15 -0.91
C PRO A 51 3.42 5.95 -1.25
N ALA A 52 3.72 6.96 -0.43
CA ALA A 52 4.97 7.71 -0.56
C ALA A 52 6.17 6.82 -0.19
N THR A 53 6.04 6.06 0.88
CA THR A 53 7.02 5.10 1.41
C THR A 53 6.37 3.74 1.60
N LEU A 54 7.15 2.68 1.54
CA LEU A 54 6.68 1.32 1.79
C LEU A 54 6.52 1.09 3.30
N SER A 55 5.49 0.34 3.71
CA SER A 55 5.36 -0.10 5.09
C SER A 55 6.40 -1.18 5.43
N GLU A 56 6.85 -1.20 6.68
CA GLU A 56 7.81 -2.21 7.17
C GLU A 56 7.29 -3.65 6.98
N SER A 57 5.98 -3.87 7.15
CA SER A 57 5.37 -5.19 6.95
C SER A 57 5.51 -5.69 5.51
N TYR A 58 5.40 -4.81 4.52
CA TYR A 58 5.61 -5.18 3.13
C TYR A 58 7.10 -5.41 2.82
N ALA A 59 7.99 -4.57 3.37
CA ALA A 59 9.42 -4.78 3.25
C ALA A 59 9.85 -6.14 3.84
N MET A 60 9.32 -6.48 5.02
CA MET A 60 9.57 -7.77 5.67
C MET A 60 9.00 -8.94 4.86
N GLN A 61 7.80 -8.80 4.28
CA GLN A 61 7.21 -9.84 3.43
C GLN A 61 8.12 -10.16 2.25
N ILE A 62 8.49 -9.15 1.46
CA ILE A 62 9.29 -9.37 0.25
C ILE A 62 10.73 -9.78 0.57
N GLY A 63 11.33 -9.25 1.64
CA GLY A 63 12.64 -9.69 2.14
C GLY A 63 12.61 -11.16 2.51
N GLY A 64 11.63 -11.60 3.30
CA GLY A 64 11.43 -12.99 3.67
C GLY A 64 11.21 -13.92 2.47
N GLN A 65 10.32 -13.55 1.54
CA GLN A 65 10.08 -14.33 0.31
C GLN A 65 11.37 -14.50 -0.52
N THR A 66 12.13 -13.41 -0.68
CA THR A 66 13.39 -13.41 -1.47
C THR A 66 14.47 -14.27 -0.79
N ALA A 67 14.57 -14.15 0.53
CA ALA A 67 15.53 -14.91 1.31
C ALA A 67 15.19 -16.41 1.36
N LEU A 68 13.90 -16.77 1.53
CA LEU A 68 13.42 -18.15 1.49
C LEU A 68 13.68 -18.79 0.12
N LEU A 69 13.38 -18.10 -0.99
CA LEU A 69 13.67 -18.62 -2.32
C LEU A 69 15.14 -18.97 -2.47
N LYS A 70 16.05 -18.10 -2.06
CA LYS A 70 17.50 -18.32 -2.12
C LYS A 70 17.94 -19.47 -1.21
N ALA A 71 17.47 -19.48 0.04
CA ALA A 71 17.89 -20.47 1.04
C ALA A 71 17.46 -21.90 0.68
N TYR A 72 16.28 -22.03 0.06
CA TYR A 72 15.68 -23.33 -0.27
C TYR A 72 15.81 -23.71 -1.74
N TRP A 73 16.58 -22.99 -2.54
CA TRP A 73 16.77 -23.12 -3.97
C TRP A 73 16.91 -24.54 -4.50
N ASN A 74 17.73 -25.34 -3.83
CA ASN A 74 18.06 -26.71 -4.21
C ASN A 74 17.26 -27.78 -3.45
N LEU A 75 16.25 -27.36 -2.66
CA LEU A 75 15.43 -28.28 -1.88
C LEU A 75 14.07 -28.51 -2.53
N PRO A 76 13.48 -29.73 -2.44
CA PRO A 76 12.19 -30.06 -3.06
C PRO A 76 11.03 -29.53 -2.23
N VAL A 77 10.91 -28.19 -2.14
CA VAL A 77 9.91 -27.47 -1.32
C VAL A 77 8.99 -26.57 -2.14
N PHE A 78 9.16 -26.56 -3.47
CA PHE A 78 8.40 -25.71 -4.34
C PHE A 78 7.20 -26.45 -4.93
N ASN A 79 6.06 -25.77 -4.94
CA ASN A 79 4.84 -26.21 -5.60
C ASN A 79 4.40 -25.17 -6.62
N LEU A 80 3.87 -25.61 -7.75
CA LEU A 80 3.35 -24.71 -8.79
C LEU A 80 2.12 -25.32 -9.45
N VAL A 81 1.07 -24.54 -9.59
CA VAL A 81 -0.10 -24.88 -10.42
C VAL A 81 0.15 -24.32 -11.82
N GLN A 82 0.25 -25.18 -12.80
CA GLN A 82 0.42 -24.79 -14.20
C GLN A 82 -0.89 -24.28 -14.81
N ASP A 83 -0.80 -23.52 -15.89
CA ASP A 83 -1.98 -23.04 -16.64
C ASP A 83 -2.85 -24.20 -17.17
N THR A 84 -2.28 -25.38 -17.33
CA THR A 84 -2.99 -26.63 -17.70
C THR A 84 -3.86 -27.19 -16.57
N GLY A 85 -3.69 -26.70 -15.34
CA GLY A 85 -4.29 -27.25 -14.12
C GLY A 85 -3.47 -28.38 -13.51
N GLU A 86 -2.37 -28.80 -14.10
CA GLU A 86 -1.43 -29.74 -13.52
C GLU A 86 -0.69 -29.08 -12.35
N VAL A 87 -0.47 -29.82 -11.27
CA VAL A 87 0.21 -29.33 -10.08
C VAL A 87 1.54 -30.05 -9.92
N LEU A 88 2.62 -29.30 -9.97
CA LEU A 88 3.94 -29.78 -9.61
C LEU A 88 4.11 -29.64 -8.10
N HIS A 89 4.37 -30.75 -7.42
CA HIS A 89 4.58 -30.78 -5.98
C HIS A 89 6.02 -31.20 -5.64
N HIS A 90 6.55 -30.60 -4.59
CA HIS A 90 7.85 -30.96 -4.01
C HIS A 90 8.96 -31.01 -5.05
N ARG A 91 9.08 -29.95 -5.84
CA ARG A 91 10.19 -29.72 -6.78
C ARG A 91 11.22 -28.79 -6.18
N THR A 92 12.47 -28.90 -6.65
CA THR A 92 13.45 -27.83 -6.49
C THR A 92 13.07 -26.65 -7.41
N PHE A 93 13.58 -25.46 -7.12
CA PHE A 93 13.35 -24.31 -7.98
C PHE A 93 13.91 -24.52 -9.39
N LEU A 94 15.05 -25.22 -9.49
CA LEU A 94 15.66 -25.57 -10.77
C LEU A 94 14.79 -26.51 -11.61
N GLU A 95 14.18 -27.50 -10.98
CA GLU A 95 13.22 -28.41 -11.67
C GLU A 95 12.00 -27.65 -12.18
N ILE A 96 11.42 -26.76 -11.35
CA ILE A 96 10.30 -25.91 -11.79
C ILE A 96 10.70 -25.08 -13.04
N CYS A 97 11.86 -24.42 -13.01
CA CYS A 97 12.33 -23.62 -14.13
C CYS A 97 12.55 -24.46 -15.40
N ASN A 98 13.11 -25.66 -15.23
CA ASN A 98 13.35 -26.54 -16.37
C ASN A 98 12.05 -27.16 -16.92
N GLU A 99 11.18 -27.68 -16.07
CA GLU A 99 9.95 -28.34 -16.46
C GLU A 99 8.92 -27.38 -17.07
N CYS A 100 8.76 -26.17 -16.49
CA CYS A 100 7.75 -25.24 -16.94
C CYS A 100 8.23 -24.29 -18.04
N LEU A 101 9.52 -23.91 -18.01
CA LEU A 101 10.03 -22.84 -18.87
C LEU A 101 11.09 -23.33 -19.85
N GLY A 102 11.60 -24.56 -19.70
CA GLY A 102 12.74 -25.07 -20.46
C GLY A 102 14.04 -24.29 -20.15
N VAL A 103 14.15 -23.69 -18.97
CA VAL A 103 15.26 -22.84 -18.57
C VAL A 103 16.13 -23.58 -17.56
N SER A 104 17.44 -23.65 -17.84
CA SER A 104 18.42 -24.15 -16.91
C SER A 104 19.12 -22.98 -16.19
N LEU A 105 19.00 -22.92 -14.87
CA LEU A 105 19.64 -21.92 -14.02
C LEU A 105 20.83 -22.54 -13.28
N PRO A 106 21.87 -21.74 -12.97
CA PRO A 106 22.93 -22.16 -12.06
C PRO A 106 22.46 -22.15 -10.60
N ASP A 107 23.39 -22.43 -9.67
CA ASP A 107 23.14 -22.28 -8.24
C ASP A 107 22.75 -20.85 -7.87
N ALA A 108 22.00 -20.69 -6.79
CA ALA A 108 21.51 -19.40 -6.30
C ALA A 108 22.61 -18.34 -6.12
N SER A 109 23.81 -18.77 -5.72
CA SER A 109 24.96 -17.87 -5.53
C SER A 109 25.49 -17.25 -6.82
N ALA A 110 25.18 -17.85 -7.97
CA ALA A 110 25.54 -17.34 -9.30
C ALA A 110 24.41 -16.59 -10.00
N CYS A 111 23.26 -16.42 -9.33
CA CYS A 111 22.09 -15.67 -9.81
C CYS A 111 21.97 -14.32 -9.11
N ASP A 112 21.59 -13.28 -9.83
CA ASP A 112 21.18 -12.01 -9.25
C ASP A 112 19.70 -12.11 -8.82
N ILE A 113 19.45 -12.31 -7.51
CA ILE A 113 18.13 -12.50 -6.93
C ILE A 113 17.70 -11.21 -6.23
N GLN A 114 16.53 -10.68 -6.59
CA GLN A 114 15.99 -9.45 -5.99
C GLN A 114 14.48 -9.55 -5.85
N GLY A 115 13.96 -8.97 -4.76
CA GLY A 115 12.54 -8.77 -4.52
C GLY A 115 12.10 -7.34 -4.88
N TRP A 116 10.88 -7.20 -5.37
CA TRP A 116 10.25 -5.92 -5.71
C TRP A 116 8.79 -5.93 -5.32
N ILE A 117 8.28 -4.79 -4.85
CA ILE A 117 6.85 -4.59 -4.63
C ILE A 117 6.33 -3.60 -5.66
N LEU A 118 5.30 -4.01 -6.40
CA LEU A 118 4.58 -3.17 -7.34
C LEU A 118 3.24 -2.75 -6.73
N CYS A 119 3.14 -1.49 -6.31
CA CYS A 119 1.88 -0.89 -5.89
C CYS A 119 1.13 -0.36 -7.12
N LEU A 120 -0.11 -0.82 -7.29
CA LEU A 120 -1.00 -0.40 -8.37
C LEU A 120 -2.18 0.40 -7.80
N SER A 121 -2.48 1.53 -8.42
CA SER A 121 -3.72 2.28 -8.22
C SER A 121 -4.54 2.29 -9.51
N MET A 122 -5.75 2.85 -9.48
CA MET A 122 -6.61 2.93 -10.67
C MET A 122 -5.95 3.66 -11.86
N CYS A 123 -5.00 4.57 -11.61
CA CYS A 123 -4.44 5.45 -12.65
C CYS A 123 -2.92 5.42 -12.72
N ASP A 124 -2.23 4.76 -11.78
CA ASP A 124 -0.78 4.88 -11.66
C ASP A 124 -0.17 3.67 -10.96
N ALA A 125 1.14 3.48 -11.11
CA ALA A 125 1.91 2.39 -10.54
C ALA A 125 3.22 2.90 -9.94
N LYS A 126 3.68 2.27 -8.85
CA LYS A 126 4.96 2.57 -8.21
C LYS A 126 5.63 1.29 -7.74
N ALA A 127 6.89 1.10 -8.14
CA ALA A 127 7.71 0.00 -7.67
C ALA A 127 8.62 0.44 -6.53
N PHE A 128 8.82 -0.48 -5.58
CA PHE A 128 9.75 -0.36 -4.46
C PHE A 128 10.70 -1.54 -4.49
N GLY A 129 11.99 -1.29 -4.28
CA GLY A 129 13.05 -2.28 -4.31
C GLY A 129 14.36 -1.66 -4.84
N PRO A 130 15.41 -2.45 -5.07
CA PRO A 130 15.48 -3.90 -4.86
C PRO A 130 15.58 -4.28 -3.37
N PHE A 131 14.97 -5.40 -3.01
CA PHE A 131 15.19 -6.10 -1.74
C PHE A 131 16.10 -7.29 -2.02
N LEU A 132 17.24 -7.32 -1.36
CA LEU A 132 18.23 -8.39 -1.52
C LEU A 132 17.96 -9.52 -0.51
N PRO A 133 18.24 -10.79 -0.86
CA PRO A 133 18.07 -11.90 0.05
C PRO A 133 19.11 -11.86 1.16
N GLU A 134 18.69 -11.63 2.39
CA GLU A 134 19.55 -11.65 3.58
C GLU A 134 19.26 -12.91 4.43
N ASP A 135 20.32 -13.58 4.93
CA ASP A 135 20.16 -14.78 5.76
C ASP A 135 19.44 -14.47 7.09
N THR A 136 19.58 -13.23 7.58
CA THR A 136 18.84 -12.72 8.75
C THR A 136 17.34 -12.67 8.54
N ASP A 137 16.88 -12.46 7.31
CA ASP A 137 15.45 -12.45 7.01
C ASP A 137 14.85 -13.85 7.04
N VAL A 138 15.60 -14.88 6.64
CA VAL A 138 15.18 -16.29 6.81
C VAL A 138 14.96 -16.59 8.28
N THR A 139 15.97 -16.33 9.11
CA THR A 139 15.91 -16.59 10.56
C THR A 139 14.72 -15.87 11.19
N ARG A 140 14.55 -14.57 10.88
CA ARG A 140 13.43 -13.78 11.39
C ARG A 140 12.06 -14.36 10.98
N CYS A 141 11.89 -14.78 9.72
CA CYS A 141 10.65 -15.41 9.27
C CYS A 141 10.36 -16.72 9.98
N LEU A 142 11.37 -17.55 10.18
CA LEU A 142 11.23 -18.83 10.86
C LEU A 142 10.90 -18.65 12.34
N ASP A 143 11.58 -17.73 13.04
CA ASP A 143 11.34 -17.44 14.44
C ASP A 143 9.94 -16.87 14.68
N MET A 144 9.51 -15.92 13.86
CA MET A 144 8.15 -15.36 13.93
C MET A 144 7.08 -16.42 13.66
N ALA A 145 7.29 -17.30 12.70
CA ALA A 145 6.35 -18.38 12.41
C ALA A 145 6.28 -19.37 13.57
N SER A 146 7.42 -19.69 14.21
CA SER A 146 7.47 -20.58 15.37
C SER A 146 6.75 -19.98 16.57
N GLU A 147 7.04 -18.73 16.91
CA GLU A 147 6.38 -18.02 18.01
C GLU A 147 4.84 -17.95 17.79
N PHE A 148 4.42 -17.64 16.58
CA PHE A 148 3.00 -17.63 16.23
C PHE A 148 2.36 -19.02 16.38
N TRP A 149 3.02 -20.07 15.87
CA TRP A 149 2.52 -21.44 15.90
C TRP A 149 2.42 -21.98 17.33
N GLU A 150 3.44 -21.76 18.15
CA GLU A 150 3.45 -22.14 19.57
C GLU A 150 2.34 -21.43 20.32
N THR A 151 2.21 -20.11 20.15
CA THR A 151 1.14 -19.33 20.78
C THR A 151 -0.26 -19.84 20.38
N MET A 152 -0.45 -20.16 19.09
CA MET A 152 -1.72 -20.71 18.58
C MET A 152 -2.03 -22.07 19.17
N ASN A 153 -1.03 -22.94 19.34
CA ASN A 153 -1.20 -24.26 19.93
C ASN A 153 -1.53 -24.16 21.43
N ASP A 154 -0.81 -23.30 22.17
CA ASP A 154 -1.07 -23.07 23.59
C ASP A 154 -2.48 -22.52 23.84
N LEU A 155 -2.98 -21.69 22.95
CA LEU A 155 -4.37 -21.23 22.99
C LEU A 155 -5.36 -22.36 22.72
N ARG A 156 -5.10 -23.20 21.72
CA ARG A 156 -5.96 -24.34 21.37
C ARG A 156 -6.03 -25.37 22.48
N GLU A 157 -4.91 -25.60 23.13
CA GLU A 157 -4.78 -26.56 24.25
C GLU A 157 -5.20 -25.94 25.60
N THR A 158 -5.72 -24.72 25.62
CA THR A 158 -6.13 -23.97 26.82
C THR A 158 -5.00 -23.78 27.86
N LYS A 159 -3.77 -23.89 27.45
CA LYS A 159 -2.57 -23.62 28.27
C LYS A 159 -2.36 -22.12 28.49
N MET A 160 -2.85 -21.31 27.56
CA MET A 160 -2.77 -19.85 27.62
C MET A 160 -4.17 -19.22 27.51
N ASN A 161 -4.41 -18.15 28.26
CA ASN A 161 -5.62 -17.35 28.10
C ASN A 161 -5.42 -16.31 27.00
N LEU A 162 -6.43 -16.08 26.16
CA LEU A 162 -6.43 -15.06 25.10
C LEU A 162 -6.02 -13.67 25.61
N ASN A 163 -6.41 -13.33 26.85
CA ASN A 163 -6.05 -12.07 27.50
C ASN A 163 -4.56 -11.95 27.87
N ALA A 164 -3.82 -13.05 27.87
CA ALA A 164 -2.38 -13.06 28.14
C ALA A 164 -1.54 -12.77 26.88
N ILE A 165 -2.15 -12.79 25.69
CA ILE A 165 -1.45 -12.43 24.46
C ILE A 165 -1.16 -10.93 24.49
N GLN A 166 0.10 -10.59 24.30
CA GLN A 166 0.49 -9.19 24.13
C GLN A 166 -0.17 -8.62 22.87
N THR A 167 -1.01 -7.62 23.06
CA THR A 167 -1.49 -6.81 21.93
C THR A 167 -0.32 -6.01 21.36
N ALA A 168 -0.38 -5.70 20.08
CA ALA A 168 0.64 -4.89 19.42
C ALA A 168 0.94 -3.63 20.25
N GLN A 169 2.21 -3.40 20.56
CA GLN A 169 2.64 -2.18 21.25
C GLN A 169 2.56 -1.00 20.27
N GLY A 170 1.73 -0.02 20.61
CA GLY A 170 1.55 1.19 19.81
C GLY A 170 0.61 1.05 18.61
N LEU A 171 0.59 2.09 17.78
CA LEU A 171 -0.21 2.16 16.55
C LEU A 171 0.43 1.33 15.45
N SER A 172 -0.24 0.27 15.05
CA SER A 172 0.12 -0.50 13.86
C SER A 172 -0.61 0.06 12.63
N PRO A 173 0.01 0.04 11.43
CA PRO A 173 -0.67 0.33 10.16
C PRO A 173 -1.92 -0.51 9.90
N LEU A 174 -2.04 -1.67 10.57
CA LEU A 174 -3.20 -2.57 10.46
C LEU A 174 -4.35 -2.18 11.40
N CYS A 175 -4.13 -1.29 12.38
CA CYS A 175 -5.17 -0.90 13.33
C CYS A 175 -6.46 -0.37 12.66
N PRO A 176 -6.43 0.41 11.58
CA PRO A 176 -7.65 0.86 10.91
C PRO A 176 -8.53 -0.28 10.38
N SER A 177 -7.93 -1.39 9.96
CA SER A 177 -8.62 -2.57 9.42
C SER A 177 -8.82 -3.69 10.44
N CYS A 178 -8.36 -3.51 11.68
CA CYS A 178 -8.45 -4.52 12.73
C CYS A 178 -9.90 -4.74 13.15
N LEU A 179 -10.37 -5.99 13.11
CA LEU A 179 -11.72 -6.37 13.52
C LEU A 179 -11.97 -6.14 15.01
N TRP A 180 -10.92 -6.22 15.83
CA TRP A 180 -10.97 -6.04 17.29
C TRP A 180 -10.76 -4.58 17.73
N ARG A 181 -10.69 -3.63 16.79
CA ARG A 181 -10.42 -2.21 17.08
C ARG A 181 -11.36 -1.63 18.12
N LYS A 182 -12.65 -1.99 18.09
CA LYS A 182 -13.67 -1.46 19.01
C LYS A 182 -13.45 -1.89 20.46
N ASP A 183 -12.89 -3.07 20.66
CA ASP A 183 -12.67 -3.67 21.97
C ASP A 183 -11.20 -3.66 22.40
N CYS A 184 -10.32 -3.14 21.55
CA CYS A 184 -8.90 -3.06 21.81
C CYS A 184 -8.62 -2.17 23.04
N PRO A 185 -7.91 -2.67 24.05
CA PRO A 185 -7.61 -1.90 25.26
C PRO A 185 -6.79 -0.64 24.98
N HIS A 186 -6.00 -0.61 23.89
CA HIS A 186 -5.25 0.57 23.47
C HIS A 186 -6.14 1.74 23.02
N PHE A 187 -7.42 1.54 22.73
CA PHE A 187 -8.32 2.59 22.25
C PHE A 187 -9.40 2.98 23.28
N LYS A 188 -9.38 2.39 24.49
CA LYS A 188 -10.40 2.66 25.53
C LYS A 188 -10.07 3.84 26.44
N GLY A 189 -9.74 5.01 25.89
CA GLY A 189 -9.61 6.25 26.66
C GLY A 189 -8.48 6.26 27.69
N SER A 190 -7.50 5.38 27.56
CA SER A 190 -6.31 5.33 28.39
C SER A 190 -5.25 6.34 27.93
N SER A 191 -4.33 6.70 28.83
CA SER A 191 -3.17 7.52 28.49
C SER A 191 -2.19 6.69 27.65
N HIS A 192 -1.77 7.23 26.51
CA HIS A 192 -0.88 6.60 25.54
C HIS A 192 0.33 7.50 25.29
N PRO A 193 1.26 7.62 26.25
CA PRO A 193 2.45 8.47 26.09
C PRO A 193 3.35 8.02 24.93
N GLU A 194 3.30 6.75 24.55
CA GLU A 194 4.03 6.21 23.38
C GLU A 194 3.61 6.82 22.04
N TRP A 195 2.48 7.52 21.98
CA TRP A 195 2.01 8.21 20.77
C TRP A 195 2.37 9.69 20.73
N GLU A 196 2.97 10.22 21.79
CA GLU A 196 3.26 11.65 21.94
C GLU A 196 4.10 12.19 20.78
N ASP A 197 5.20 11.50 20.45
CA ASP A 197 6.09 11.91 19.36
C ASP A 197 5.39 11.90 17.99
N THR A 198 4.60 10.85 17.73
CA THR A 198 3.84 10.71 16.49
C THR A 198 2.79 11.81 16.35
N LEU A 199 2.08 12.12 17.43
CA LEU A 199 1.09 13.19 17.45
C LEU A 199 1.74 14.56 17.31
N ALA A 200 2.86 14.80 17.99
CA ALA A 200 3.62 16.04 17.89
C ALA A 200 4.08 16.27 16.44
N GLN A 201 4.68 15.28 15.82
CA GLN A 201 5.10 15.34 14.42
C GLN A 201 3.92 15.60 13.47
N PHE A 202 2.78 14.93 13.68
CA PHE A 202 1.59 15.15 12.87
C PHE A 202 1.05 16.58 12.98
N ILE A 203 1.02 17.15 14.21
CA ILE A 203 0.56 18.52 14.46
C ILE A 203 1.51 19.52 13.81
N ASP A 204 2.82 19.31 13.94
CA ASP A 204 3.83 20.18 13.33
C ASP A 204 3.74 20.18 11.80
N LEU A 205 3.60 19.00 11.18
CA LEU A 205 3.41 18.90 9.73
C LEU A 205 2.12 19.58 9.25
N LYS A 206 1.02 19.46 10.00
CA LYS A 206 -0.22 20.19 9.70
C LYS A 206 -0.04 21.70 9.80
N THR A 207 0.71 22.16 10.80
CA THR A 207 0.99 23.59 11.00
C THR A 207 1.86 24.14 9.86
N GLN A 208 2.91 23.40 9.48
CA GLN A 208 3.77 23.73 8.35
C GLN A 208 2.97 23.76 7.03
N LYS A 209 2.14 22.75 6.80
CA LYS A 209 1.27 22.72 5.60
C LYS A 209 0.41 23.97 5.52
N LYS A 210 -0.25 24.37 6.62
CA LYS A 210 -1.10 25.57 6.66
C LYS A 210 -0.29 26.84 6.38
N SER A 211 0.92 26.95 6.93
CA SER A 211 1.82 28.09 6.67
C SER A 211 2.22 28.15 5.20
N ILE A 212 2.64 27.03 4.63
CA ILE A 212 3.03 26.93 3.21
C ILE A 212 1.85 27.27 2.29
N GLU A 213 0.65 26.75 2.60
CA GLU A 213 -0.56 27.08 1.83
C GLU A 213 -0.90 28.56 1.89
N ALA A 214 -0.74 29.20 3.04
CA ALA A 214 -0.97 30.66 3.20
C ALA A 214 0.07 31.47 2.41
N GLU A 215 1.34 31.14 2.52
CA GLU A 215 2.42 31.81 1.80
C GLU A 215 2.29 31.62 0.28
N SER A 216 2.01 30.40 -0.16
CA SER A 216 1.73 30.10 -1.57
C SER A 216 0.54 30.90 -2.10
N GLY A 217 -0.54 30.99 -1.31
CA GLY A 217 -1.72 31.80 -1.67
C GLY A 217 -1.43 33.30 -1.77
N GLU A 218 -0.57 33.83 -0.90
CA GLU A 218 -0.13 35.22 -0.98
C GLU A 218 0.71 35.47 -2.24
N LEU A 219 1.67 34.61 -2.54
CA LEU A 219 2.49 34.70 -3.75
C LEU A 219 1.63 34.59 -5.02
N GLU A 220 0.67 33.68 -5.05
CA GLU A 220 -0.27 33.53 -6.14
C GLU A 220 -1.09 34.82 -6.36
N SER A 221 -1.57 35.40 -5.26
CA SER A 221 -2.34 36.66 -5.32
C SER A 221 -1.51 37.83 -5.86
N ARG A 222 -0.25 37.93 -5.44
CA ARG A 222 0.70 38.92 -5.95
C ARG A 222 1.00 38.74 -7.44
N LEU A 223 1.20 37.48 -7.89
CA LEU A 223 1.41 37.18 -9.31
C LEU A 223 0.19 37.49 -10.16
N LYS A 224 -1.04 37.19 -9.67
CA LYS A 224 -2.27 37.56 -10.34
C LYS A 224 -2.44 39.07 -10.47
N ALA A 225 -2.13 39.82 -9.39
CA ALA A 225 -2.16 41.29 -9.44
C ALA A 225 -1.13 41.86 -10.41
N ALA A 226 0.10 41.34 -10.39
CA ALA A 226 1.14 41.76 -11.34
C ALA A 226 0.75 41.46 -12.79
N TYR A 227 0.12 40.32 -13.06
CA TYR A 227 -0.38 39.95 -14.37
C TYR A 227 -1.47 40.94 -14.87
N GLN A 228 -2.40 41.36 -14.00
CA GLN A 228 -3.43 42.31 -14.33
C GLN A 228 -2.89 43.72 -14.64
N LEU A 229 -1.79 44.10 -14.01
CA LEU A 229 -1.13 45.38 -14.26
C LEU A 229 -0.22 45.38 -15.49
N SER A 230 0.25 44.21 -15.92
CA SER A 230 1.02 44.08 -17.13
C SER A 230 0.08 44.21 -18.34
N HIS A 231 0.12 45.20 -19.14
CA HIS A 231 -0.74 45.43 -20.30
C HIS A 231 -0.75 44.30 -21.33
N THR A 232 -0.61 43.05 -20.92
CA THR A 232 -0.64 41.86 -21.77
C THR A 232 -2.04 41.42 -22.12
N VAL A 233 -2.20 40.80 -23.28
CA VAL A 233 -3.46 40.16 -23.68
C VAL A 233 -3.78 39.02 -22.75
N ARG A 234 -5.04 38.89 -22.34
CA ARG A 234 -5.47 37.84 -21.41
C ARG A 234 -5.07 36.45 -21.92
N GLY A 235 -4.37 35.70 -21.06
CA GLY A 235 -3.92 34.31 -21.35
C GLY A 235 -2.57 34.20 -22.03
N GLU A 236 -1.89 35.31 -22.34
CA GLU A 236 -0.52 35.28 -22.83
C GLU A 236 0.48 34.89 -21.73
N TRP A 237 1.57 34.24 -22.12
CA TRP A 237 2.65 33.88 -21.24
C TRP A 237 3.56 35.08 -20.93
N ILE A 238 3.84 35.30 -19.66
CA ILE A 238 4.82 36.29 -19.19
C ILE A 238 6.10 35.56 -18.77
N ASN A 239 7.25 36.01 -19.24
CA ASN A 239 8.55 35.54 -18.82
C ASN A 239 9.01 36.27 -17.59
N ALA A 240 9.45 35.53 -16.57
CA ALA A 240 10.03 36.03 -15.32
C ALA A 240 11.35 35.27 -15.03
N GLY A 241 12.41 35.71 -15.71
CA GLY A 241 13.72 35.02 -15.64
C GLY A 241 13.66 33.63 -16.24
N ASN A 242 13.95 32.61 -15.43
CA ASN A 242 13.94 31.20 -15.86
C ASN A 242 12.54 30.57 -15.80
N HIS A 243 11.51 31.34 -15.44
CA HIS A 243 10.14 30.85 -15.27
C HIS A 243 9.18 31.61 -16.16
N THR A 244 8.09 30.97 -16.55
CA THR A 244 7.01 31.58 -17.28
C THR A 244 5.69 31.35 -16.54
N PHE A 245 4.79 32.32 -16.58
CA PHE A 245 3.45 32.17 -16.00
C PHE A 245 2.40 32.88 -16.84
N ARG A 246 1.15 32.46 -16.66
CA ARG A 246 -0.02 33.11 -17.26
C ARG A 246 -1.20 32.99 -16.31
N VAL A 247 -2.13 33.92 -16.42
CA VAL A 247 -3.41 33.86 -15.70
C VAL A 247 -4.54 33.67 -16.72
N ILE A 248 -5.27 32.57 -16.57
CA ILE A 248 -6.41 32.24 -17.42
C ILE A 248 -7.67 32.36 -16.56
N PRO A 249 -8.67 33.21 -17.00
CA PRO A 249 -9.95 33.20 -16.32
C PRO A 249 -10.65 31.86 -16.50
N GLN A 250 -11.09 31.28 -15.39
CA GLN A 250 -11.89 30.07 -15.39
C GLN A 250 -13.31 30.40 -14.96
N ASN A 251 -14.28 29.80 -15.61
CA ASN A 251 -15.66 29.90 -15.16
C ASN A 251 -15.82 29.26 -13.80
N GLY A 252 -16.51 29.90 -12.90
CA GLY A 252 -16.84 29.33 -11.60
C GLY A 252 -17.56 27.98 -11.75
N ARG A 253 -17.35 27.09 -10.78
CA ARG A 253 -18.08 25.83 -10.76
C ARG A 253 -19.58 26.10 -10.68
N VAL A 254 -20.34 25.51 -11.58
CA VAL A 254 -21.82 25.52 -11.49
C VAL A 254 -22.20 24.62 -10.31
N THR A 255 -22.78 25.19 -9.29
CA THR A 255 -23.33 24.48 -8.13
C THR A 255 -24.81 24.71 -8.05
N LEU A 256 -25.54 23.69 -7.63
CA LEU A 256 -26.98 23.82 -7.40
C LEU A 256 -27.19 24.67 -6.14
N ASP A 257 -27.93 25.75 -6.27
CA ASP A 257 -28.44 26.52 -5.13
C ASP A 257 -29.64 25.78 -4.52
N ARG A 258 -29.32 25.00 -3.46
CA ARG A 258 -30.32 24.17 -2.79
C ARG A 258 -31.47 24.99 -2.19
N LYS A 259 -31.15 26.18 -1.67
CA LYS A 259 -32.19 27.04 -1.05
C LYS A 259 -33.19 27.47 -2.09
N ARG A 260 -32.69 28.02 -3.20
CA ARG A 260 -33.52 28.46 -4.31
C ARG A 260 -34.28 27.30 -4.97
N LEU A 261 -33.63 26.13 -5.12
CA LEU A 261 -34.31 24.93 -5.63
C LEU A 261 -35.47 24.51 -4.75
N ASN A 262 -35.30 24.51 -3.41
CA ASN A 262 -36.37 24.17 -2.48
C ASN A 262 -37.53 25.14 -2.59
N GLU A 263 -37.25 26.46 -2.62
CA GLU A 263 -38.28 27.51 -2.78
C GLU A 263 -39.08 27.33 -4.08
N GLU A 264 -38.43 27.08 -5.19
CA GLU A 264 -39.07 26.84 -6.48
C GLU A 264 -39.91 25.54 -6.50
N LEU A 265 -39.39 24.46 -5.89
CA LEU A 265 -40.12 23.19 -5.78
C LEU A 265 -41.34 23.31 -4.87
N GLU A 266 -41.25 24.04 -3.76
CA GLU A 266 -42.39 24.30 -2.89
C GLU A 266 -43.52 25.07 -3.59
N ILE A 267 -43.17 26.04 -4.44
CA ILE A 267 -44.11 26.79 -5.24
C ILE A 267 -44.82 25.90 -6.30
N LEU A 268 -44.06 24.98 -6.92
CA LEU A 268 -44.53 24.14 -8.01
C LEU A 268 -45.34 22.92 -7.55
N LEU A 269 -44.95 22.29 -6.46
CA LEU A 269 -45.46 20.98 -6.04
C LEU A 269 -46.20 21.03 -4.69
N GLY A 270 -46.01 22.10 -3.92
CA GLY A 270 -46.43 22.17 -2.54
C GLY A 270 -45.36 21.58 -1.59
N GLY A 271 -45.37 22.02 -0.32
CA GLY A 271 -44.27 21.78 0.61
C GLY A 271 -44.01 20.30 0.88
N GLN A 272 -45.03 19.45 1.00
CA GLN A 272 -44.87 18.04 1.31
C GLN A 272 -44.29 17.22 0.14
N GLU A 273 -44.78 17.45 -1.06
CA GLU A 273 -44.32 16.78 -2.28
C GLU A 273 -42.88 17.21 -2.66
N ALA A 274 -42.58 18.50 -2.50
CA ALA A 274 -41.24 19.03 -2.68
C ALA A 274 -40.22 18.37 -1.77
N GLN A 275 -40.53 18.24 -0.48
CA GLN A 275 -39.65 17.56 0.50
C GLN A 275 -39.44 16.06 0.18
N MET A 276 -40.49 15.35 -0.22
CA MET A 276 -40.37 13.95 -0.63
C MET A 276 -39.49 13.79 -1.88
N LEU A 277 -39.62 14.70 -2.85
CA LEU A 277 -38.78 14.65 -4.05
C LEU A 277 -37.32 14.93 -3.73
N ILE A 278 -37.04 15.92 -2.89
CA ILE A 278 -35.67 16.25 -2.45
C ILE A 278 -35.05 15.07 -1.70
N ALA A 279 -35.76 14.46 -0.74
CA ALA A 279 -35.27 13.31 0.00
C ALA A 279 -34.93 12.11 -0.90
N ARG A 280 -35.69 11.89 -1.99
CA ARG A 280 -35.40 10.85 -2.98
C ARG A 280 -34.17 11.17 -3.84
N CYS A 281 -33.85 12.45 -4.03
CA CYS A 281 -32.70 12.90 -4.82
C CYS A 281 -31.42 13.11 -3.97
N GLU A 282 -31.54 13.11 -2.65
CA GLU A 282 -30.39 13.22 -1.75
C GLU A 282 -29.58 11.92 -1.76
N LYS A 283 -28.27 12.06 -1.96
CA LYS A 283 -27.30 10.97 -1.81
C LYS A 283 -26.46 11.26 -0.58
N GLN A 284 -26.58 10.40 0.41
CA GLN A 284 -25.66 10.42 1.54
C GLN A 284 -24.30 9.91 1.06
N GLY A 285 -23.24 10.69 1.33
CA GLY A 285 -21.87 10.24 1.10
C GLY A 285 -21.50 9.11 2.05
N ASP A 286 -20.47 8.35 1.69
CA ASP A 286 -19.94 7.32 2.58
C ASP A 286 -19.44 7.94 3.88
N PRO A 287 -19.66 7.27 5.02
CA PRO A 287 -19.13 7.72 6.30
C PRO A 287 -17.60 7.78 6.24
N PHE A 288 -17.01 8.83 6.77
CA PHE A 288 -15.56 8.99 6.85
C PHE A 288 -15.12 9.37 8.27
N GLU A 289 -13.93 8.94 8.64
CA GLU A 289 -13.33 9.26 9.93
C GLU A 289 -12.44 10.51 9.79
N ARG A 290 -12.49 11.38 10.78
CA ARG A 290 -11.65 12.57 10.84
C ARG A 290 -10.85 12.59 12.12
N LEU A 291 -9.52 12.65 11.99
CA LEU A 291 -8.64 12.82 13.13
C LEU A 291 -8.61 14.29 13.58
N TYR A 292 -8.91 14.51 14.85
CA TYR A 292 -8.73 15.79 15.53
C TYR A 292 -7.56 15.65 16.49
N ALA A 293 -6.55 16.48 16.32
CA ALA A 293 -5.42 16.59 17.23
C ALA A 293 -5.18 18.06 17.58
N VAL A 294 -5.01 18.35 18.86
CA VAL A 294 -4.76 19.69 19.39
C VAL A 294 -3.59 19.62 20.38
N ARG A 295 -2.83 20.72 20.49
CA ARG A 295 -1.87 20.90 21.59
C ARG A 295 -2.64 21.33 22.83
N ASN A 296 -2.36 20.70 23.97
CA ASN A 296 -2.83 21.13 25.29
C ASN A 296 -2.00 22.32 25.78
#